data_fd1774173ece1526fc7d3db53ea173ae
#
_entry.id   fd1774173ece1526fc7d3db53ea173ae
#
_cell.length_a   1.000
_cell.length_b   1.000
_cell.length_c   1.000
_cell.angle_alpha   90.00
_cell.angle_beta   90.00
_cell.angle_gamma   90.00
#
_symmetry.space_group_name_H-M   'P 1'
#
loop_
_entity.id
_entity.type
_entity.pdbx_description
1 polymer ?
#
loop_
_entity_poly.entity_id
_entity_poly.type
_entity_poly.pdbx_seq_one_letter_code
_entity_poly.pdbx_strand_id
1 'polypeptide(L)'
;ATAQDSQAFGAQNKATERYASAFGHENEAKAYAGSALGVKNVVTGDFGSAVGYDNTASNYLANAIGTSNVASGAYANAYGVYNEATASYASAFGYGNKVGGEHAIASGYNNNIAGNFASAFGTENTVSNIRSAAVGANNTVSGEISNAFGYNNTASGNYTNAIGYNNQAQAFAASAIGYQNRATASAVSASAVGRSNEVSNEYANAFGALNKASGSSSSAFGVNNNASGSFASALGYQNTTAGYLGSAVGASNNASANYASAFGYGNAASGYVGNAIGSMNTASGSYASAVGYKNTASGVKSNAIGNENTASEEYTNAVGAGNRVSGYASSAFGNNNEVTAEFASAFGHSNNISGYVSNALGYDNAVSGDYSTAVGLFNNVGGNSSHAFGYGNNIAANSSSAVGNGNTISTGADDSFALGNDTSISLANSVALGSNSAATAINSVTGNSSYTKWAGVSDVVGVVSVGSSGATRQIQNVAAGQVSATSTDAVNGSQLYEVAQKAAQQATVSAGDSNVVVTPTTNSSGGTDYEVKLADELEIGTGVKVDGTGDGKIDVGNGNVVIDGSDGSITAGGVTINKDDEGTINGLTNTTWDPDNYVSGQAATEDQLKAIHDK
;
A
#
# COMPACT_ATOMS: atom_id res chain seq x y z
N ALA A 1 -14.44 1.02 10.33
CA ALA A 1 -14.52 -0.43 10.46
C ALA A 1 -13.47 -0.90 11.47
N THR A 2 -13.85 -1.76 12.41
CA THR A 2 -12.97 -2.19 13.49
C THR A 2 -12.80 -3.71 13.59
N ALA A 3 -13.57 -4.50 12.85
CA ALA A 3 -13.51 -5.96 12.86
C ALA A 3 -13.01 -6.53 11.53
N GLN A 4 -12.61 -7.80 11.55
CA GLN A 4 -12.18 -8.54 10.35
C GLN A 4 -13.27 -8.53 9.28
N ASP A 5 -12.90 -8.20 8.04
CA ASP A 5 -13.79 -8.15 6.87
C ASP A 5 -14.98 -7.18 7.01
N SER A 6 -14.95 -6.24 7.98
CA SER A 6 -15.96 -5.21 8.13
C SER A 6 -15.66 -3.96 7.30
N GLN A 7 -16.70 -3.23 6.87
CA GLN A 7 -16.59 -2.12 5.94
C GLN A 7 -17.38 -0.90 6.38
N ALA A 8 -16.75 0.27 6.34
CA ALA A 8 -17.42 1.54 6.54
C ALA A 8 -16.94 2.54 5.49
N PHE A 9 -17.85 3.07 4.68
CA PHE A 9 -17.55 4.00 3.60
C PHE A 9 -18.45 5.24 3.66
N GLY A 10 -17.89 6.43 3.45
CA GLY A 10 -18.56 7.71 3.61
C GLY A 10 -18.24 8.39 4.94
N ALA A 11 -19.13 9.24 5.46
CA ALA A 11 -18.89 10.02 6.66
C ALA A 11 -19.60 9.41 7.89
N GLN A 12 -18.92 9.31 9.02
CA GLN A 12 -19.45 8.90 10.32
C GLN A 12 -20.10 7.49 10.37
N ASN A 13 -19.78 6.61 9.43
CA ASN A 13 -20.28 5.24 9.43
C ASN A 13 -19.47 4.36 10.39
N LYS A 14 -20.18 3.46 11.10
CA LYS A 14 -19.57 2.49 12.02
C LYS A 14 -19.96 1.07 11.60
N ALA A 15 -18.95 0.21 11.35
CA ALA A 15 -19.11 -1.23 11.19
C ALA A 15 -18.18 -1.92 12.20
N THR A 16 -18.73 -2.59 13.21
CA THR A 16 -17.97 -3.04 14.38
C THR A 16 -17.86 -4.56 14.51
N GLU A 17 -18.61 -5.32 13.71
CA GLU A 17 -18.62 -6.77 13.75
C GLU A 17 -18.11 -7.37 12.43
N ARG A 18 -17.74 -8.65 12.48
CA ARG A 18 -17.22 -9.39 11.32
C ARG A 18 -18.27 -9.42 10.20
N TYR A 19 -17.82 -9.11 8.98
CA TYR A 19 -18.62 -8.99 7.74
C TYR A 19 -19.69 -7.88 7.79
N ALA A 20 -19.68 -6.98 8.78
CA ALA A 20 -20.61 -5.86 8.83
C ALA A 20 -20.31 -4.79 7.78
N SER A 21 -21.35 -4.21 7.18
CA SER A 21 -21.24 -3.19 6.12
C SER A 21 -22.08 -1.95 6.45
N ALA A 22 -21.45 -0.75 6.47
CA ALA A 22 -22.12 0.51 6.74
C ALA A 22 -21.71 1.58 5.71
N PHE A 23 -22.67 2.16 4.97
CA PHE A 23 -22.42 3.01 3.80
C PHE A 23 -23.29 4.25 3.75
N GLY A 24 -22.68 5.42 3.51
CA GLY A 24 -23.36 6.70 3.40
C GLY A 24 -22.95 7.65 4.51
N HIS A 25 -23.90 8.11 5.33
CA HIS A 25 -23.66 9.08 6.40
C HIS A 25 -24.34 8.64 7.70
N GLU A 26 -23.61 8.57 8.81
CA GLU A 26 -24.13 8.22 10.15
C GLU A 26 -24.80 6.82 10.23
N ASN A 27 -24.42 5.84 9.42
CA ASN A 27 -24.97 4.48 9.51
C ASN A 27 -24.19 3.65 10.53
N GLU A 28 -24.90 2.81 11.29
CA GLU A 28 -24.33 1.91 12.29
C GLU A 28 -24.70 0.45 11.99
N ALA A 29 -23.73 -0.39 11.59
CA ALA A 29 -23.86 -1.83 11.46
C ALA A 29 -23.09 -2.52 12.61
N LYS A 30 -23.83 -3.00 13.63
CA LYS A 30 -23.30 -3.54 14.89
C LYS A 30 -23.56 -5.05 15.04
N ALA A 31 -23.84 -5.76 13.95
CA ALA A 31 -24.16 -7.17 13.97
C ALA A 31 -23.37 -7.94 12.91
N TYR A 32 -23.17 -9.23 13.12
CA TYR A 32 -22.53 -10.15 12.18
C TYR A 32 -23.27 -10.14 10.83
N ALA A 33 -22.54 -9.87 9.73
CA ALA A 33 -23.10 -9.75 8.38
C ALA A 33 -24.29 -8.78 8.27
N GLY A 34 -24.40 -7.81 9.15
CA GLY A 34 -25.42 -6.77 9.11
C GLY A 34 -25.15 -5.72 8.03
N SER A 35 -26.19 -5.26 7.33
CA SER A 35 -26.10 -4.28 6.24
C SER A 35 -26.92 -3.02 6.52
N ALA A 36 -26.30 -1.84 6.54
CA ALA A 36 -26.94 -0.54 6.72
C ALA A 36 -26.58 0.42 5.59
N LEU A 37 -27.56 0.90 4.83
CA LEU A 37 -27.34 1.72 3.64
C LEU A 37 -28.18 3.00 3.66
N GLY A 38 -27.59 4.13 3.31
CA GLY A 38 -28.25 5.42 3.18
C GLY A 38 -27.89 6.37 4.31
N VAL A 39 -28.83 6.90 5.05
CA VAL A 39 -28.59 7.87 6.12
C VAL A 39 -29.27 7.42 7.40
N LYS A 40 -28.53 7.35 8.52
CA LYS A 40 -29.03 7.04 9.87
C LYS A 40 -29.70 5.67 10.04
N ASN A 41 -29.39 4.68 9.22
CA ASN A 41 -29.92 3.34 9.37
C ASN A 41 -29.15 2.58 10.46
N VAL A 42 -29.87 1.83 11.30
CA VAL A 42 -29.29 1.05 12.40
C VAL A 42 -29.64 -0.43 12.24
N VAL A 43 -28.62 -1.30 12.19
CA VAL A 43 -28.76 -2.75 12.19
C VAL A 43 -28.06 -3.31 13.42
N THR A 44 -28.84 -3.95 14.30
CA THR A 44 -28.34 -4.59 15.52
C THR A 44 -28.61 -6.10 15.58
N GLY A 45 -29.28 -6.66 14.57
CA GLY A 45 -29.53 -8.10 14.45
C GLY A 45 -28.61 -8.74 13.40
N ASP A 46 -28.09 -9.93 13.68
CA ASP A 46 -27.31 -10.73 12.74
C ASP A 46 -28.07 -10.95 11.43
N PHE A 47 -27.38 -10.73 10.28
CA PHE A 47 -27.93 -10.81 8.92
C PHE A 47 -29.07 -9.82 8.66
N GLY A 48 -29.26 -8.80 9.50
CA GLY A 48 -30.26 -7.76 9.31
C GLY A 48 -29.89 -6.76 8.21
N SER A 49 -30.89 -6.15 7.58
CA SER A 49 -30.72 -5.11 6.56
C SER A 49 -31.57 -3.87 6.89
N ALA A 50 -30.97 -2.67 6.88
CA ALA A 50 -31.66 -1.40 7.03
C ALA A 50 -31.22 -0.43 5.92
N VAL A 51 -32.17 0.10 5.13
CA VAL A 51 -31.89 0.83 3.90
C VAL A 51 -32.81 2.02 3.70
N GLY A 52 -32.24 3.15 3.31
CA GLY A 52 -32.95 4.40 3.06
C GLY A 52 -32.62 5.44 4.12
N TYR A 53 -33.59 6.04 4.74
CA TYR A 53 -33.44 7.08 5.74
C TYR A 53 -34.04 6.64 7.09
N ASP A 54 -33.24 6.62 8.16
CA ASP A 54 -33.70 6.44 9.56
C ASP A 54 -34.44 5.10 9.84
N ASN A 55 -33.96 4.01 9.19
CA ASN A 55 -34.55 2.68 9.42
C ASN A 55 -33.74 1.91 10.47
N THR A 56 -34.44 1.11 11.31
CA THR A 56 -33.83 0.27 12.32
C THR A 56 -34.18 -1.21 12.11
N ALA A 57 -33.19 -2.08 11.94
CA ALA A 57 -33.32 -3.53 11.92
C ALA A 57 -32.59 -4.12 13.16
N SER A 58 -33.34 -4.55 14.18
CA SER A 58 -32.77 -4.81 15.50
C SER A 58 -32.66 -6.29 15.91
N ASN A 59 -33.01 -7.24 15.03
CA ASN A 59 -32.99 -8.66 15.38
C ASN A 59 -32.40 -9.51 14.23
N TYR A 60 -32.13 -10.78 14.52
CA TYR A 60 -31.60 -11.76 13.56
C TYR A 60 -32.42 -11.76 12.26
N LEU A 61 -31.74 -11.46 11.13
CA LEU A 61 -32.34 -11.40 9.79
C LEU A 61 -33.49 -10.41 9.64
N ALA A 62 -33.53 -9.35 10.46
CA ALA A 62 -34.51 -8.29 10.32
C ALA A 62 -34.13 -7.33 9.19
N ASN A 63 -35.11 -6.91 8.35
CA ASN A 63 -34.91 -5.94 7.27
C ASN A 63 -35.83 -4.74 7.45
N ALA A 64 -35.29 -3.52 7.45
CA ALA A 64 -36.03 -2.27 7.54
C ALA A 64 -35.61 -1.34 6.39
N ILE A 65 -36.53 -0.96 5.51
CA ILE A 65 -36.21 -0.34 4.22
C ILE A 65 -37.19 0.79 3.89
N GLY A 66 -36.66 1.97 3.51
CA GLY A 66 -37.41 3.17 3.17
C GLY A 66 -37.18 4.32 4.13
N THR A 67 -38.19 4.93 4.71
CA THR A 67 -38.05 6.06 5.63
C THR A 67 -38.68 5.70 6.98
N SER A 68 -37.92 5.78 8.06
CA SER A 68 -38.34 5.62 9.45
C SER A 68 -39.12 4.29 9.74
N ASN A 69 -38.65 3.20 9.14
CA ASN A 69 -39.22 1.87 9.41
C ASN A 69 -38.44 1.17 10.54
N VAL A 70 -39.15 0.43 11.39
CA VAL A 70 -38.57 -0.35 12.48
C VAL A 70 -38.93 -1.83 12.31
N ALA A 71 -37.93 -2.71 12.16
CA ALA A 71 -38.05 -4.15 12.19
C ALA A 71 -37.30 -4.70 13.41
N SER A 72 -38.07 -5.15 14.44
CA SER A 72 -37.51 -5.57 15.72
C SER A 72 -37.67 -7.05 16.05
N GLY A 73 -38.34 -7.82 15.21
CA GLY A 73 -38.48 -9.28 15.37
C GLY A 73 -37.40 -10.04 14.58
N ALA A 74 -37.05 -11.23 15.03
CA ALA A 74 -36.21 -12.14 14.23
C ALA A 74 -36.91 -12.44 12.90
N TYR A 75 -36.19 -12.32 11.78
CA TYR A 75 -36.75 -12.44 10.42
C TYR A 75 -37.83 -11.40 10.10
N ALA A 76 -37.91 -10.30 10.86
CA ALA A 76 -38.87 -9.24 10.60
C ALA A 76 -38.44 -8.34 9.46
N ASN A 77 -39.38 -7.94 8.61
CA ASN A 77 -39.19 -7.04 7.49
C ASN A 77 -40.12 -5.83 7.62
N ALA A 78 -39.59 -4.62 7.66
CA ALA A 78 -40.37 -3.38 7.67
C ALA A 78 -39.95 -2.50 6.49
N TYR A 79 -40.88 -2.24 5.58
CA TYR A 79 -40.61 -1.59 4.31
C TYR A 79 -41.60 -0.45 4.03
N GLY A 80 -41.09 0.69 3.61
CA GLY A 80 -41.88 1.86 3.24
C GLY A 80 -41.72 3.01 4.22
N VAL A 81 -42.79 3.65 4.66
CA VAL A 81 -42.76 4.84 5.51
C VAL A 81 -43.62 4.58 6.77
N TYR A 82 -43.04 4.71 7.94
CA TYR A 82 -43.71 4.53 9.25
C TYR A 82 -44.36 3.17 9.47
N ASN A 83 -43.76 2.10 8.95
CA ASN A 83 -44.24 0.75 9.25
C ASN A 83 -43.42 0.12 10.39
N GLU A 84 -44.09 -0.55 11.32
CA GLU A 84 -43.45 -1.26 12.42
C GLU A 84 -43.66 -2.77 12.25
N ALA A 85 -42.59 -3.56 12.25
CA ALA A 85 -42.60 -5.00 12.29
C ALA A 85 -41.92 -5.48 13.58
N THR A 86 -42.74 -5.90 14.60
CA THR A 86 -42.22 -6.16 15.94
C THR A 86 -42.07 -7.63 16.30
N ALA A 87 -42.39 -8.57 15.43
CA ALA A 87 -42.27 -10.00 15.64
C ALA A 87 -41.35 -10.66 14.62
N SER A 88 -40.77 -11.77 15.01
CA SER A 88 -39.97 -12.58 14.08
C SER A 88 -40.78 -12.96 12.86
N TYR A 89 -40.22 -12.77 11.65
CA TYR A 89 -40.89 -12.97 10.37
C TYR A 89 -42.09 -12.03 10.12
N ALA A 90 -42.22 -10.98 10.92
CA ALA A 90 -43.25 -9.98 10.70
C ALA A 90 -42.90 -9.08 9.52
N SER A 91 -43.84 -8.85 8.64
CA SER A 91 -43.71 -7.92 7.54
C SER A 91 -44.87 -6.91 7.58
N ALA A 92 -44.63 -5.64 7.73
CA ALA A 92 -45.64 -4.59 7.83
C ALA A 92 -45.58 -3.67 6.62
N PHE A 93 -46.61 -3.54 5.87
CA PHE A 93 -46.63 -2.87 4.58
C PHE A 93 -47.84 -1.98 4.36
N GLY A 94 -47.67 -0.81 3.83
CA GLY A 94 -48.71 0.11 3.44
C GLY A 94 -49.25 0.94 4.60
N TYR A 95 -50.50 1.34 4.60
CA TYR A 95 -51.04 2.29 5.54
C TYR A 95 -52.28 1.71 6.24
N GLY A 96 -52.21 1.30 7.50
CA GLY A 96 -53.34 1.17 8.45
C GLY A 96 -54.45 0.19 8.17
N ASN A 97 -54.17 -1.05 7.86
CA ASN A 97 -55.27 -2.00 7.67
C ASN A 97 -55.61 -2.77 8.96
N LYS A 98 -56.90 -2.84 9.33
CA LYS A 98 -57.47 -3.67 10.41
C LYS A 98 -58.57 -4.54 9.87
N VAL A 99 -58.53 -5.83 10.18
CA VAL A 99 -59.60 -6.78 9.87
C VAL A 99 -60.03 -7.46 11.16
N GLY A 100 -61.30 -7.50 11.41
CA GLY A 100 -61.82 -8.20 12.55
C GLY A 100 -63.34 -8.44 12.46
N GLY A 101 -63.74 -9.62 12.76
CA GLY A 101 -65.19 -9.92 12.92
C GLY A 101 -65.49 -11.42 12.88
N GLU A 102 -66.26 -11.97 13.90
CA GLU A 102 -66.59 -13.39 14.04
C GLU A 102 -67.87 -13.85 13.26
N HIS A 103 -68.61 -12.98 12.64
CA HIS A 103 -69.86 -13.37 11.98
C HIS A 103 -69.97 -12.88 10.56
N ALA A 104 -70.43 -13.76 9.62
CA ALA A 104 -70.55 -13.48 8.21
C ALA A 104 -71.74 -12.54 7.91
N ILE A 105 -71.49 -11.49 7.13
CA ILE A 105 -72.47 -10.52 6.68
C ILE A 105 -72.28 -10.26 5.19
N ALA A 106 -73.30 -10.40 4.38
CA ALA A 106 -73.32 -10.01 2.98
C ALA A 106 -74.14 -8.77 2.76
N SER A 107 -73.67 -7.83 1.95
CA SER A 107 -74.41 -6.64 1.54
C SER A 107 -74.08 -6.34 0.09
N GLY A 108 -75.07 -6.19 -0.79
CA GLY A 108 -74.87 -5.81 -2.19
C GLY A 108 -75.69 -6.71 -3.15
N TYR A 109 -75.23 -6.83 -4.38
CA TYR A 109 -75.92 -7.55 -5.47
C TYR A 109 -75.21 -8.87 -5.76
N ASN A 110 -75.88 -9.94 -5.75
CA ASN A 110 -75.49 -11.26 -6.22
C ASN A 110 -74.38 -11.96 -5.41
N ASN A 111 -74.49 -11.82 -4.12
CA ASN A 111 -73.55 -12.48 -3.24
C ASN A 111 -74.02 -13.91 -2.91
N ASN A 112 -73.16 -14.91 -2.98
CA ASN A 112 -73.41 -16.29 -2.63
C ASN A 112 -72.58 -16.69 -1.41
N ILE A 113 -73.21 -16.85 -0.27
CA ILE A 113 -72.56 -17.20 0.99
C ILE A 113 -73.01 -18.61 1.38
N ALA A 114 -72.10 -19.54 1.47
CA ALA A 114 -72.33 -20.89 1.93
C ALA A 114 -71.67 -21.17 3.30
N GLY A 115 -70.82 -20.33 3.79
CA GLY A 115 -70.03 -20.53 5.01
C GLY A 115 -70.72 -19.99 6.28
N ASN A 116 -70.52 -20.65 7.44
CA ASN A 116 -70.92 -20.13 8.75
C ASN A 116 -70.08 -18.91 9.11
N PHE A 117 -70.62 -17.87 9.69
CA PHE A 117 -70.05 -16.60 10.09
C PHE A 117 -69.38 -15.85 8.91
N ALA A 118 -69.86 -16.10 7.68
CA ALA A 118 -69.39 -15.47 6.45
C ALA A 118 -70.10 -14.14 6.19
N SER A 119 -69.43 -13.22 5.54
CA SER A 119 -69.99 -11.93 5.14
C SER A 119 -69.73 -11.65 3.65
N ALA A 120 -70.76 -11.18 2.93
CA ALA A 120 -70.64 -10.71 1.56
C ALA A 120 -71.40 -9.39 1.40
N PHE A 121 -70.70 -8.38 0.85
CA PHE A 121 -71.30 -7.07 0.56
C PHE A 121 -71.05 -6.71 -0.90
N GLY A 122 -72.06 -6.34 -1.68
CA GLY A 122 -71.93 -5.93 -3.06
C GLY A 122 -72.62 -6.86 -4.07
N THR A 123 -71.98 -7.08 -5.27
CA THR A 123 -72.58 -7.74 -6.41
C THR A 123 -71.87 -9.06 -6.75
N GLU A 124 -72.61 -10.14 -6.91
CA GLU A 124 -72.18 -11.44 -7.41
C GLU A 124 -71.02 -12.08 -6.62
N ASN A 125 -71.00 -11.88 -5.32
CA ASN A 125 -70.02 -12.50 -4.45
C ASN A 125 -70.46 -13.93 -4.07
N THR A 126 -69.53 -14.89 -4.12
CA THR A 126 -69.69 -16.25 -3.67
C THR A 126 -68.87 -16.54 -2.44
N VAL A 127 -69.45 -16.87 -1.31
CA VAL A 127 -68.81 -17.25 -0.05
C VAL A 127 -69.26 -18.63 0.34
N SER A 128 -68.43 -19.64 0.20
CA SER A 128 -68.79 -21.02 0.42
C SER A 128 -68.34 -21.64 1.76
N ASN A 129 -67.54 -20.90 2.57
CA ASN A 129 -66.94 -21.46 3.76
C ASN A 129 -67.18 -20.58 5.02
N ILE A 130 -66.93 -21.18 6.19
CA ILE A 130 -67.26 -20.63 7.52
C ILE A 130 -66.45 -19.35 7.82
N ARG A 131 -67.08 -18.36 8.51
CA ARG A 131 -66.48 -17.10 8.97
C ARG A 131 -65.80 -16.30 7.89
N SER A 132 -66.31 -16.37 6.66
CA SER A 132 -65.74 -15.75 5.49
C SER A 132 -66.58 -14.55 5.03
N ALA A 133 -65.91 -13.56 4.39
CA ALA A 133 -66.61 -12.37 3.93
C ALA A 133 -66.26 -12.02 2.47
N ALA A 134 -67.26 -11.59 1.68
CA ALA A 134 -67.12 -11.02 0.37
C ALA A 134 -67.85 -9.67 0.29
N VAL A 135 -67.18 -8.62 -0.19
CA VAL A 135 -67.79 -7.28 -0.34
C VAL A 135 -67.43 -6.73 -1.71
N GLY A 136 -68.40 -6.25 -2.48
CA GLY A 136 -68.19 -5.72 -3.82
C GLY A 136 -68.88 -6.56 -4.89
N ALA A 137 -68.23 -6.85 -6.01
CA ALA A 137 -68.83 -7.57 -7.12
C ALA A 137 -67.98 -8.75 -7.61
N ASN A 138 -68.65 -9.86 -7.89
CA ASN A 138 -68.06 -11.06 -8.53
C ASN A 138 -66.97 -11.75 -7.69
N ASN A 139 -66.99 -11.59 -6.36
CA ASN A 139 -66.02 -12.20 -5.48
C ASN A 139 -66.40 -13.66 -5.16
N THR A 140 -65.44 -14.57 -5.18
CA THR A 140 -65.58 -15.97 -4.80
C THR A 140 -64.75 -16.30 -3.57
N VAL A 141 -65.40 -16.71 -2.48
CA VAL A 141 -64.75 -17.14 -1.23
C VAL A 141 -65.11 -18.59 -0.95
N SER A 142 -64.15 -19.50 -1.06
CA SER A 142 -64.31 -20.92 -0.76
C SER A 142 -63.43 -21.40 0.41
N GLY A 143 -62.56 -20.56 0.95
CA GLY A 143 -61.77 -20.85 2.13
C GLY A 143 -62.52 -20.56 3.43
N GLU A 144 -62.19 -21.28 4.53
CA GLU A 144 -62.68 -21.03 5.88
C GLU A 144 -62.09 -19.72 6.44
N ILE A 145 -62.93 -18.87 7.09
CA ILE A 145 -62.51 -17.57 7.68
C ILE A 145 -61.79 -16.68 6.64
N SER A 146 -62.34 -16.63 5.42
CA SER A 146 -61.71 -15.97 4.27
C SER A 146 -62.55 -14.79 3.77
N ASN A 147 -61.89 -13.76 3.23
CA ASN A 147 -62.58 -12.55 2.82
C ASN A 147 -62.20 -12.14 1.37
N ALA A 148 -63.19 -11.71 0.60
CA ALA A 148 -63.02 -11.13 -0.72
C ALA A 148 -63.79 -9.81 -0.82
N PHE A 149 -63.08 -8.67 -1.04
CA PHE A 149 -63.67 -7.33 -1.15
C PHE A 149 -63.33 -6.67 -2.49
N GLY A 150 -64.32 -6.22 -3.23
CA GLY A 150 -64.12 -5.52 -4.49
C GLY A 150 -64.76 -6.21 -5.69
N TYR A 151 -64.03 -6.38 -6.79
CA TYR A 151 -64.55 -6.96 -8.04
C TYR A 151 -63.71 -8.18 -8.50
N ASN A 152 -64.40 -9.30 -8.73
CA ASN A 152 -63.84 -10.52 -9.31
C ASN A 152 -62.66 -11.11 -8.51
N ASN A 153 -62.72 -11.04 -7.16
CA ASN A 153 -61.69 -11.61 -6.30
C ASN A 153 -62.03 -13.07 -5.93
N THR A 154 -61.01 -13.92 -5.83
CA THR A 154 -61.13 -15.33 -5.43
C THR A 154 -60.34 -15.58 -4.15
N ALA A 155 -60.99 -15.97 -3.07
CA ALA A 155 -60.44 -16.39 -1.78
C ALA A 155 -60.75 -17.87 -1.54
N SER A 156 -59.84 -18.78 -2.00
CA SER A 156 -60.11 -20.23 -1.98
C SER A 156 -59.35 -21.00 -0.90
N GLY A 157 -58.26 -20.45 -0.34
CA GLY A 157 -57.60 -21.01 0.82
C GLY A 157 -58.31 -20.65 2.12
N ASN A 158 -58.11 -21.41 3.21
CA ASN A 158 -58.63 -21.06 4.53
C ASN A 158 -57.89 -19.83 5.08
N TYR A 159 -58.62 -18.96 5.78
CA TYR A 159 -58.10 -17.74 6.40
C TYR A 159 -57.54 -16.72 5.39
N THR A 160 -58.01 -16.71 4.13
CA THR A 160 -57.51 -15.86 3.05
C THR A 160 -58.26 -14.54 2.91
N ASN A 161 -57.57 -13.54 2.36
CA ASN A 161 -58.16 -12.28 1.96
C ASN A 161 -57.83 -11.94 0.51
N ALA A 162 -58.86 -11.69 -0.31
CA ALA A 162 -58.75 -11.21 -1.67
C ALA A 162 -59.51 -9.89 -1.84
N ILE A 163 -58.81 -8.75 -1.94
CA ILE A 163 -59.44 -7.43 -1.86
C ILE A 163 -59.06 -6.58 -3.07
N GLY A 164 -60.03 -6.03 -3.79
CA GLY A 164 -59.80 -5.13 -4.93
C GLY A 164 -60.39 -5.68 -6.22
N TYR A 165 -59.57 -5.75 -7.28
CA TYR A 165 -59.99 -6.18 -8.61
C TYR A 165 -59.17 -7.42 -9.07
N ASN A 166 -59.88 -8.52 -9.34
CA ASN A 166 -59.32 -9.75 -9.92
C ASN A 166 -58.13 -10.34 -9.11
N ASN A 167 -58.22 -10.33 -7.78
CA ASN A 167 -57.19 -10.91 -6.92
C ASN A 167 -57.51 -12.39 -6.61
N GLN A 168 -56.48 -13.22 -6.49
CA GLN A 168 -56.60 -14.66 -6.17
C GLN A 168 -55.77 -15.00 -4.93
N ALA A 169 -56.41 -15.42 -3.85
CA ALA A 169 -55.81 -15.92 -2.62
C ALA A 169 -56.18 -17.41 -2.45
N GLN A 170 -55.23 -18.32 -2.78
CA GLN A 170 -55.51 -19.75 -2.88
C GLN A 170 -54.96 -20.61 -1.75
N ALA A 171 -53.93 -20.13 -1.04
CA ALA A 171 -53.29 -20.86 0.05
C ALA A 171 -53.90 -20.53 1.40
N PHE A 172 -53.67 -21.40 2.40
CA PHE A 172 -54.04 -21.14 3.80
C PHE A 172 -53.42 -19.80 4.27
N ALA A 173 -54.25 -18.96 4.87
CA ALA A 173 -53.87 -17.66 5.42
C ALA A 173 -53.23 -16.69 4.41
N ALA A 174 -53.39 -16.90 3.12
CA ALA A 174 -52.84 -16.00 2.10
C ALA A 174 -53.71 -14.76 1.88
N SER A 175 -53.08 -13.66 1.49
CA SER A 175 -53.75 -12.40 1.15
C SER A 175 -53.38 -11.92 -0.26
N ALA A 176 -54.37 -11.54 -1.08
CA ALA A 176 -54.21 -10.91 -2.38
C ALA A 176 -55.03 -9.61 -2.45
N ILE A 177 -54.38 -8.45 -2.48
CA ILE A 177 -55.08 -7.16 -2.30
C ILE A 177 -54.65 -6.18 -3.41
N GLY A 178 -55.62 -5.59 -4.09
CA GLY A 178 -55.41 -4.58 -5.12
C GLY A 178 -55.92 -5.00 -6.49
N TYR A 179 -55.07 -4.98 -7.51
CA TYR A 179 -55.42 -5.27 -8.91
C TYR A 179 -54.64 -6.48 -9.41
N GLN A 180 -55.29 -7.56 -9.75
CA GLN A 180 -54.69 -8.76 -10.34
C GLN A 180 -53.55 -9.40 -9.54
N ASN A 181 -53.59 -9.36 -8.22
CA ASN A 181 -52.60 -10.02 -7.36
C ASN A 181 -52.94 -11.51 -7.22
N ARG A 182 -51.89 -12.35 -7.11
CA ARG A 182 -52.02 -13.79 -7.02
C ARG A 182 -51.19 -14.38 -5.86
N ALA A 183 -51.84 -15.01 -4.92
CA ALA A 183 -51.21 -15.91 -3.98
C ALA A 183 -51.58 -17.36 -4.35
N THR A 184 -50.58 -18.14 -4.83
CA THR A 184 -50.79 -19.51 -5.33
C THR A 184 -51.13 -20.49 -4.18
N ALA A 185 -51.48 -21.72 -4.52
CA ALA A 185 -51.87 -22.73 -3.54
C ALA A 185 -50.77 -23.14 -2.54
N SER A 186 -49.50 -22.90 -2.85
CA SER A 186 -48.35 -23.12 -1.96
C SER A 186 -47.96 -21.88 -1.13
N ALA A 187 -48.56 -20.72 -1.39
CA ALA A 187 -48.26 -19.47 -0.70
C ALA A 187 -48.93 -19.36 0.69
N VAL A 188 -48.73 -20.34 1.54
CA VAL A 188 -49.28 -20.36 2.90
C VAL A 188 -48.80 -19.12 3.66
N SER A 189 -49.77 -18.40 4.27
CA SER A 189 -49.49 -17.18 5.04
C SER A 189 -48.77 -16.09 4.26
N ALA A 190 -48.90 -16.07 2.93
CA ALA A 190 -48.24 -15.11 2.05
C ALA A 190 -49.17 -13.94 1.70
N SER A 191 -48.58 -12.81 1.32
CA SER A 191 -49.28 -11.58 0.97
C SER A 191 -48.87 -11.02 -0.38
N ALA A 192 -49.83 -10.81 -1.30
CA ALA A 192 -49.66 -10.11 -2.54
C ALA A 192 -50.52 -8.84 -2.56
N VAL A 193 -49.93 -7.67 -2.53
CA VAL A 193 -50.66 -6.39 -2.38
C VAL A 193 -50.22 -5.38 -3.42
N GLY A 194 -51.16 -4.76 -4.11
CA GLY A 194 -50.95 -3.75 -5.12
C GLY A 194 -51.43 -4.19 -6.51
N ARG A 195 -50.58 -4.15 -7.52
CA ARG A 195 -50.95 -4.47 -8.89
C ARG A 195 -50.12 -5.62 -9.46
N SER A 196 -50.77 -6.70 -9.83
CA SER A 196 -50.12 -7.83 -10.54
C SER A 196 -48.94 -8.43 -9.76
N ASN A 197 -49.01 -8.46 -8.43
CA ASN A 197 -48.01 -9.12 -7.61
C ASN A 197 -48.30 -10.63 -7.53
N GLU A 198 -47.26 -11.44 -7.51
CA GLU A 198 -47.35 -12.90 -7.34
C GLU A 198 -46.54 -13.36 -6.14
N VAL A 199 -47.18 -14.11 -5.25
CA VAL A 199 -46.53 -14.84 -4.17
C VAL A 199 -46.82 -16.33 -4.33
N SER A 200 -45.77 -17.17 -4.24
CA SER A 200 -45.89 -18.57 -4.57
C SER A 200 -45.28 -19.54 -3.54
N ASN A 201 -44.91 -19.02 -2.37
CA ASN A 201 -44.38 -19.86 -1.29
C ASN A 201 -44.83 -19.34 0.07
N GLU A 202 -44.64 -20.17 1.10
CA GLU A 202 -45.04 -19.86 2.46
C GLU A 202 -44.35 -18.59 2.99
N TYR A 203 -45.11 -17.77 3.73
CA TYR A 203 -44.67 -16.52 4.33
C TYR A 203 -44.07 -15.49 3.34
N ALA A 204 -44.27 -15.70 2.02
CA ALA A 204 -43.80 -14.78 1.01
C ALA A 204 -44.68 -13.52 0.93
N ASN A 205 -44.06 -12.35 0.69
CA ASN A 205 -44.73 -11.06 0.64
C ASN A 205 -44.35 -10.28 -0.62
N ALA A 206 -45.34 -9.79 -1.37
CA ALA A 206 -45.15 -8.96 -2.56
C ALA A 206 -46.07 -7.73 -2.49
N PHE A 207 -45.47 -6.53 -2.49
CA PHE A 207 -46.16 -5.26 -2.35
C PHE A 207 -45.77 -4.25 -3.42
N GLY A 208 -46.76 -3.62 -4.03
CA GLY A 208 -46.52 -2.62 -5.09
C GLY A 208 -47.05 -3.09 -6.43
N ALA A 209 -46.23 -3.08 -7.46
CA ALA A 209 -46.65 -3.48 -8.79
C ALA A 209 -45.70 -4.51 -9.43
N LEU A 210 -46.24 -5.57 -9.99
CA LEU A 210 -45.47 -6.55 -10.75
C LEU A 210 -44.39 -7.26 -9.92
N ASN A 211 -44.53 -7.30 -8.59
CA ASN A 211 -43.55 -7.95 -7.73
C ASN A 211 -43.82 -9.45 -7.66
N LYS A 212 -42.75 -10.23 -7.60
CA LYS A 212 -42.79 -11.68 -7.43
C LYS A 212 -42.01 -12.11 -6.19
N ALA A 213 -42.68 -12.71 -5.21
CA ALA A 213 -42.04 -13.31 -4.04
C ALA A 213 -42.30 -14.82 -4.08
N SER A 214 -41.32 -15.61 -4.46
CA SER A 214 -41.44 -17.05 -4.65
C SER A 214 -40.59 -17.90 -3.72
N GLY A 215 -39.73 -17.29 -2.92
CA GLY A 215 -39.00 -17.96 -1.83
C GLY A 215 -39.87 -18.08 -0.56
N SER A 216 -39.62 -19.09 0.27
CA SER A 216 -40.24 -19.17 1.61
C SER A 216 -39.80 -17.95 2.45
N SER A 217 -40.73 -17.29 3.10
CA SER A 217 -40.50 -16.06 3.86
C SER A 217 -39.83 -14.92 3.06
N SER A 218 -39.98 -14.93 1.75
CA SER A 218 -39.38 -13.87 0.88
C SER A 218 -40.27 -12.63 0.84
N SER A 219 -39.66 -11.49 0.56
CA SER A 219 -40.31 -10.18 0.50
C SER A 219 -39.95 -9.42 -0.76
N ALA A 220 -40.92 -8.97 -1.57
CA ALA A 220 -40.76 -8.19 -2.76
C ALA A 220 -41.60 -6.92 -2.72
N PHE A 221 -40.96 -5.72 -2.66
CA PHE A 221 -41.66 -4.45 -2.44
C PHE A 221 -41.30 -3.39 -3.46
N GLY A 222 -42.26 -2.70 -3.99
CA GLY A 222 -42.12 -1.65 -4.95
C GLY A 222 -42.64 -2.05 -6.34
N VAL A 223 -41.80 -1.96 -7.35
CA VAL A 223 -42.21 -2.24 -8.73
C VAL A 223 -41.28 -3.25 -9.41
N ASN A 224 -41.85 -4.33 -9.89
CA ASN A 224 -41.13 -5.34 -10.68
C ASN A 224 -39.95 -5.99 -9.95
N ASN A 225 -40.10 -6.20 -8.63
CA ASN A 225 -39.09 -6.88 -7.82
C ASN A 225 -39.34 -8.40 -7.82
N ASN A 226 -38.26 -9.19 -7.81
CA ASN A 226 -38.30 -10.64 -7.76
C ASN A 226 -37.51 -11.18 -6.57
N ALA A 227 -38.16 -11.67 -5.56
CA ALA A 227 -37.58 -12.30 -4.37
C ALA A 227 -37.85 -13.82 -4.43
N SER A 228 -36.92 -14.59 -4.96
CA SER A 228 -37.06 -16.03 -5.17
C SER A 228 -36.28 -16.89 -4.17
N GLY A 229 -35.33 -16.33 -3.45
CA GLY A 229 -34.64 -17.01 -2.36
C GLY A 229 -35.48 -17.09 -1.09
N SER A 230 -35.31 -18.13 -0.28
CA SER A 230 -35.93 -18.19 1.04
C SER A 230 -35.36 -17.09 1.94
N PHE A 231 -36.27 -16.42 2.68
CA PHE A 231 -35.96 -15.25 3.49
C PHE A 231 -35.32 -14.06 2.72
N ALA A 232 -35.45 -14.06 1.39
CA ALA A 232 -34.91 -13.02 0.55
C ALA A 232 -35.77 -11.75 0.54
N SER A 233 -35.15 -10.60 0.42
CA SER A 233 -35.79 -9.28 0.40
C SER A 233 -35.44 -8.49 -0.84
N ALA A 234 -36.41 -8.12 -1.68
CA ALA A 234 -36.25 -7.25 -2.85
C ALA A 234 -37.15 -6.02 -2.70
N LEU A 235 -36.55 -4.82 -2.63
CA LEU A 235 -37.26 -3.58 -2.38
C LEU A 235 -36.89 -2.48 -3.34
N GLY A 236 -37.87 -1.83 -3.95
CA GLY A 236 -37.72 -0.70 -4.83
C GLY A 236 -38.18 -0.98 -6.25
N TYR A 237 -37.30 -0.86 -7.23
CA TYR A 237 -37.63 -1.01 -8.65
C TYR A 237 -36.73 -2.05 -9.34
N GLN A 238 -37.32 -3.07 -9.92
CA GLN A 238 -36.59 -4.10 -10.70
C GLN A 238 -35.46 -4.82 -9.95
N ASN A 239 -35.61 -5.00 -8.63
CA ASN A 239 -34.61 -5.74 -7.86
C ASN A 239 -34.86 -7.24 -7.93
N THR A 240 -33.80 -8.04 -7.95
CA THR A 240 -33.86 -9.50 -7.94
C THR A 240 -33.03 -10.05 -6.79
N THR A 241 -33.65 -10.97 -6.00
CA THR A 241 -32.96 -11.73 -4.96
C THR A 241 -33.27 -13.21 -5.11
N ALA A 242 -32.24 -14.00 -5.42
CA ALA A 242 -32.38 -15.45 -5.57
C ALA A 242 -31.69 -16.23 -4.44
N GLY A 243 -30.77 -15.59 -3.74
CA GLY A 243 -30.04 -16.20 -2.64
C GLY A 243 -30.87 -16.35 -1.37
N TYR A 244 -30.61 -17.41 -0.60
CA TYR A 244 -31.11 -17.57 0.77
C TYR A 244 -30.66 -16.36 1.61
N LEU A 245 -31.62 -15.69 2.27
CA LEU A 245 -31.38 -14.48 3.04
C LEU A 245 -30.73 -13.33 2.24
N GLY A 246 -30.90 -13.33 0.93
CA GLY A 246 -30.44 -12.26 0.05
C GLY A 246 -31.26 -10.98 0.22
N SER A 247 -30.65 -9.82 0.06
CA SER A 247 -31.30 -8.50 0.13
C SER A 247 -30.92 -7.62 -1.07
N ALA A 248 -31.92 -7.14 -1.82
CA ALA A 248 -31.72 -6.19 -2.93
C ALA A 248 -32.65 -4.99 -2.75
N VAL A 249 -32.08 -3.79 -2.67
CA VAL A 249 -32.83 -2.57 -2.33
C VAL A 249 -32.40 -1.39 -3.19
N GLY A 250 -33.37 -0.66 -3.72
CA GLY A 250 -33.17 0.46 -4.60
C GLY A 250 -33.69 0.19 -6.00
N ALA A 251 -32.87 0.29 -7.02
CA ALA A 251 -33.29 0.04 -8.39
C ALA A 251 -32.32 -0.88 -9.14
N SER A 252 -32.88 -1.87 -9.81
CA SER A 252 -32.14 -2.79 -10.70
C SER A 252 -30.98 -3.54 -10.03
N ASN A 253 -31.11 -3.83 -8.74
CA ASN A 253 -30.11 -4.57 -7.98
C ASN A 253 -30.36 -6.08 -8.08
N ASN A 254 -29.28 -6.86 -8.09
CA ASN A 254 -29.32 -8.31 -8.13
C ASN A 254 -28.50 -8.93 -6.98
N ALA A 255 -29.16 -9.55 -6.00
CA ALA A 255 -28.55 -10.30 -4.93
C ALA A 255 -28.83 -11.79 -5.14
N SER A 256 -28.01 -12.48 -5.96
CA SER A 256 -28.29 -13.84 -6.41
C SER A 256 -27.70 -14.94 -5.52
N ALA A 257 -26.71 -14.65 -4.72
CA ALA A 257 -26.11 -15.62 -3.81
C ALA A 257 -26.72 -15.60 -2.42
N ASN A 258 -26.49 -16.66 -1.65
CA ASN A 258 -26.93 -16.74 -0.27
C ASN A 258 -26.27 -15.65 0.58
N TYR A 259 -27.04 -15.00 1.44
CA TYR A 259 -26.63 -13.90 2.31
C TYR A 259 -26.09 -12.67 1.57
N ALA A 260 -26.29 -12.60 0.25
CA ALA A 260 -25.82 -11.48 -0.54
C ALA A 260 -26.69 -10.22 -0.34
N SER A 261 -26.05 -9.05 -0.40
CA SER A 261 -26.69 -7.75 -0.26
C SER A 261 -26.36 -6.84 -1.43
N ALA A 262 -27.37 -6.32 -2.12
CA ALA A 262 -27.24 -5.40 -3.24
C ALA A 262 -28.12 -4.16 -2.99
N PHE A 263 -27.50 -2.98 -2.74
CA PHE A 263 -28.22 -1.79 -2.32
C PHE A 263 -27.87 -0.57 -3.19
N GLY A 264 -28.86 0.12 -3.74
CA GLY A 264 -28.71 1.31 -4.55
C GLY A 264 -29.20 1.16 -5.97
N TYR A 265 -28.36 1.33 -6.95
CA TYR A 265 -28.74 1.25 -8.37
C TYR A 265 -27.82 0.30 -9.16
N GLY A 266 -28.40 -0.69 -9.80
CA GLY A 266 -27.68 -1.54 -10.75
C GLY A 266 -26.56 -2.38 -10.12
N ASN A 267 -26.64 -2.70 -8.82
CA ASN A 267 -25.60 -3.48 -8.14
C ASN A 267 -25.86 -4.98 -8.30
N ALA A 268 -24.76 -5.76 -8.43
CA ALA A 268 -24.78 -7.20 -8.54
C ALA A 268 -23.97 -7.85 -7.41
N ALA A 269 -24.65 -8.55 -6.49
CA ALA A 269 -24.04 -9.33 -5.42
C ALA A 269 -24.30 -10.82 -5.70
N SER A 270 -23.34 -11.49 -6.34
CA SER A 270 -23.44 -12.90 -6.72
C SER A 270 -22.47 -13.81 -5.95
N GLY A 271 -21.64 -13.25 -5.08
CA GLY A 271 -20.80 -14.00 -4.16
C GLY A 271 -21.56 -14.38 -2.88
N TYR A 272 -21.25 -15.54 -2.30
CA TYR A 272 -21.75 -15.93 -0.97
C TYR A 272 -21.36 -14.86 0.07
N VAL A 273 -22.34 -14.33 0.82
CA VAL A 273 -22.17 -13.17 1.72
C VAL A 273 -21.56 -11.95 1.01
N GLY A 274 -21.80 -11.82 -0.30
CA GLY A 274 -21.29 -10.69 -1.10
C GLY A 274 -22.12 -9.43 -0.87
N ASN A 275 -21.44 -8.27 -0.82
CA ASN A 275 -22.08 -6.96 -0.63
C ASN A 275 -21.76 -6.03 -1.81
N ALA A 276 -22.79 -5.59 -2.54
CA ALA A 276 -22.66 -4.64 -3.63
C ALA A 276 -23.55 -3.42 -3.33
N ILE A 277 -22.93 -2.25 -3.07
CA ILE A 277 -23.66 -1.12 -2.49
C ILE A 277 -23.27 0.19 -3.14
N GLY A 278 -24.27 0.98 -3.54
CA GLY A 278 -24.09 2.23 -4.26
C GLY A 278 -24.64 2.16 -5.68
N SER A 279 -23.84 2.35 -6.68
CA SER A 279 -24.29 2.31 -8.08
C SER A 279 -23.36 1.47 -8.96
N MET A 280 -23.93 0.52 -9.69
CA MET A 280 -23.23 -0.32 -10.68
C MET A 280 -22.06 -1.12 -10.10
N ASN A 281 -22.12 -1.51 -8.82
CA ASN A 281 -21.08 -2.31 -8.19
C ASN A 281 -21.32 -3.80 -8.42
N THR A 282 -20.25 -4.58 -8.54
CA THR A 282 -20.27 -6.04 -8.68
C THR A 282 -19.45 -6.69 -7.58
N ALA A 283 -20.11 -7.48 -6.72
CA ALA A 283 -19.49 -8.31 -5.69
C ALA A 283 -19.75 -9.78 -6.01
N SER A 284 -18.82 -10.41 -6.73
CA SER A 284 -18.98 -11.80 -7.21
C SER A 284 -18.14 -12.81 -6.42
N GLY A 285 -17.13 -12.37 -5.69
CA GLY A 285 -16.37 -13.22 -4.78
C GLY A 285 -17.15 -13.56 -3.51
N SER A 286 -16.90 -14.72 -2.93
CA SER A 286 -17.44 -15.07 -1.62
C SER A 286 -16.88 -14.10 -0.56
N TYR A 287 -17.77 -13.56 0.29
CA TYR A 287 -17.44 -12.55 1.29
C TYR A 287 -16.84 -11.25 0.71
N ALA A 288 -17.05 -11.03 -0.59
CA ALA A 288 -16.57 -9.84 -1.28
C ALA A 288 -17.47 -8.62 -1.05
N SER A 289 -16.87 -7.44 -1.13
CA SER A 289 -17.61 -6.20 -1.00
C SER A 289 -17.21 -5.18 -2.05
N ALA A 290 -18.20 -4.73 -2.80
CA ALA A 290 -18.06 -3.70 -3.84
C ALA A 290 -18.95 -2.51 -3.47
N VAL A 291 -18.33 -1.34 -3.25
CA VAL A 291 -19.04 -0.23 -2.62
C VAL A 291 -18.71 1.11 -3.25
N GLY A 292 -19.72 1.87 -3.59
CA GLY A 292 -19.60 3.18 -4.22
C GLY A 292 -20.13 3.17 -5.65
N TYR A 293 -19.28 3.45 -6.61
CA TYR A 293 -19.68 3.54 -8.01
C TYR A 293 -18.79 2.67 -8.90
N LYS A 294 -19.39 1.76 -9.65
CA LYS A 294 -18.72 0.87 -10.61
C LYS A 294 -17.52 0.08 -10.05
N ASN A 295 -17.59 -0.32 -8.79
CA ASN A 295 -16.54 -1.15 -8.21
C ASN A 295 -16.78 -2.63 -8.53
N THR A 296 -15.71 -3.40 -8.72
CA THR A 296 -15.74 -4.84 -8.94
C THR A 296 -14.89 -5.56 -7.90
N ALA A 297 -15.52 -6.37 -7.06
CA ALA A 297 -14.89 -7.26 -6.09
C ALA A 297 -15.19 -8.71 -6.47
N SER A 298 -14.26 -9.37 -7.15
CA SER A 298 -14.45 -10.72 -7.68
C SER A 298 -13.65 -11.79 -6.94
N GLY A 299 -12.62 -11.41 -6.21
CA GLY A 299 -11.86 -12.31 -5.36
C GLY A 299 -12.61 -12.70 -4.08
N VAL A 300 -12.29 -13.86 -3.52
CA VAL A 300 -12.80 -14.27 -2.20
C VAL A 300 -12.32 -13.30 -1.13
N LYS A 301 -13.23 -12.79 -0.28
CA LYS A 301 -12.92 -11.79 0.76
C LYS A 301 -12.26 -10.51 0.23
N SER A 302 -12.52 -10.20 -1.05
CA SER A 302 -12.00 -8.97 -1.66
C SER A 302 -12.88 -7.76 -1.39
N ASN A 303 -12.27 -6.58 -1.37
CA ASN A 303 -12.97 -5.32 -1.15
C ASN A 303 -12.61 -4.31 -2.25
N ALA A 304 -13.61 -3.79 -2.95
CA ALA A 304 -13.49 -2.71 -3.92
C ALA A 304 -14.40 -1.56 -3.49
N ILE A 305 -13.80 -0.47 -3.00
CA ILE A 305 -14.54 0.60 -2.30
C ILE A 305 -14.20 1.96 -2.90
N GLY A 306 -15.20 2.71 -3.36
CA GLY A 306 -15.05 4.03 -3.92
C GLY A 306 -15.57 4.15 -5.34
N ASN A 307 -14.73 4.50 -6.27
CA ASN A 307 -15.11 4.73 -7.67
C ASN A 307 -14.24 3.88 -8.61
N GLU A 308 -14.88 3.04 -9.42
CA GLU A 308 -14.22 2.26 -10.49
C GLU A 308 -13.01 1.41 -10.03
N ASN A 309 -13.04 0.91 -8.78
CA ASN A 309 -12.00 0.03 -8.27
C ASN A 309 -12.26 -1.43 -8.66
N THR A 310 -11.18 -2.18 -8.87
CA THR A 310 -11.21 -3.62 -9.16
C THR A 310 -10.34 -4.37 -8.16
N ALA A 311 -10.93 -5.35 -7.45
CA ALA A 311 -10.27 -6.27 -6.54
C ALA A 311 -10.60 -7.70 -6.98
N SER A 312 -9.66 -8.38 -7.66
CA SER A 312 -9.97 -9.60 -8.42
C SER A 312 -9.49 -10.90 -7.80
N GLU A 313 -8.51 -10.86 -6.92
CA GLU A 313 -7.97 -12.03 -6.24
C GLU A 313 -8.38 -12.11 -4.76
N GLU A 314 -8.11 -13.26 -4.14
CA GLU A 314 -8.47 -13.49 -2.74
C GLU A 314 -7.74 -12.53 -1.79
N TYR A 315 -8.43 -12.01 -0.79
CA TYR A 315 -7.97 -11.03 0.21
C TYR A 315 -7.51 -9.68 -0.36
N THR A 316 -7.89 -9.33 -1.58
CA THR A 316 -7.50 -8.05 -2.17
C THR A 316 -8.34 -6.87 -1.69
N ASN A 317 -7.71 -5.70 -1.54
CA ASN A 317 -8.38 -4.47 -1.19
C ASN A 317 -8.04 -3.36 -2.19
N ALA A 318 -9.06 -2.81 -2.85
CA ALA A 318 -8.94 -1.67 -3.75
C ALA A 318 -9.85 -0.54 -3.24
N VAL A 319 -9.26 0.51 -2.67
CA VAL A 319 -10.00 1.58 -1.97
C VAL A 319 -9.64 2.94 -2.53
N GLY A 320 -10.63 3.71 -2.97
CA GLY A 320 -10.44 5.03 -3.55
C GLY A 320 -11.04 5.15 -4.94
N ALA A 321 -10.23 5.50 -5.95
CA ALA A 321 -10.73 5.61 -7.32
C ALA A 321 -9.78 4.96 -8.34
N GLY A 322 -10.33 4.15 -9.23
CA GLY A 322 -9.59 3.58 -10.35
C GLY A 322 -8.47 2.59 -9.95
N ASN A 323 -8.45 2.10 -8.71
CA ASN A 323 -7.42 1.16 -8.28
C ASN A 323 -7.71 -0.24 -8.85
N ARG A 324 -6.65 -0.92 -9.29
CA ARG A 324 -6.69 -2.27 -9.81
C ARG A 324 -5.77 -3.19 -8.99
N VAL A 325 -6.37 -4.15 -8.30
CA VAL A 325 -5.64 -5.10 -7.44
C VAL A 325 -5.94 -6.51 -7.89
N SER A 326 -4.93 -7.22 -8.37
CA SER A 326 -5.00 -8.58 -8.89
C SER A 326 -3.96 -9.54 -8.26
N GLY A 327 -3.15 -9.08 -7.33
CA GLY A 327 -2.26 -9.94 -6.55
C GLY A 327 -2.95 -10.49 -5.31
N TYR A 328 -2.74 -11.75 -4.97
CA TYR A 328 -3.26 -12.37 -3.74
C TYR A 328 -2.87 -11.58 -2.49
N ALA A 329 -3.81 -11.36 -1.59
CA ALA A 329 -3.62 -10.66 -0.31
C ALA A 329 -2.98 -9.26 -0.44
N SER A 330 -3.26 -8.57 -1.55
CA SER A 330 -2.67 -7.27 -1.87
C SER A 330 -3.67 -6.13 -1.69
N SER A 331 -3.15 -4.91 -1.59
CA SER A 331 -3.98 -3.75 -1.29
C SER A 331 -3.57 -2.50 -2.08
N ALA A 332 -4.55 -1.73 -2.53
CA ALA A 332 -4.36 -0.40 -3.10
C ALA A 332 -5.29 0.62 -2.46
N PHE A 333 -4.73 1.71 -1.99
CA PHE A 333 -5.45 2.83 -1.38
C PHE A 333 -5.11 4.14 -2.08
N GLY A 334 -6.13 4.84 -2.59
CA GLY A 334 -5.94 6.11 -3.27
C GLY A 334 -6.52 6.12 -4.68
N ASN A 335 -5.73 6.56 -5.67
CA ASN A 335 -6.24 6.76 -7.02
C ASN A 335 -5.34 6.09 -8.08
N ASN A 336 -5.93 5.34 -9.00
CA ASN A 336 -5.26 4.72 -10.15
C ASN A 336 -4.02 3.87 -9.82
N ASN A 337 -3.96 3.26 -8.63
CA ASN A 337 -2.89 2.35 -8.32
C ASN A 337 -3.13 0.99 -8.97
N GLU A 338 -2.07 0.36 -9.50
CA GLU A 338 -2.09 -0.98 -10.05
C GLU A 338 -1.19 -1.91 -9.22
N VAL A 339 -1.77 -2.97 -8.66
CA VAL A 339 -1.06 -3.94 -7.83
C VAL A 339 -1.34 -5.34 -8.37
N THR A 340 -0.36 -5.92 -9.03
CA THR A 340 -0.47 -7.25 -9.66
C THR A 340 0.24 -8.36 -8.89
N ALA A 341 1.15 -7.98 -7.98
CA ALA A 341 1.92 -8.92 -7.19
C ALA A 341 1.21 -9.32 -5.91
N GLU A 342 1.55 -10.51 -5.39
CA GLU A 342 1.05 -11.02 -4.12
C GLU A 342 1.67 -10.28 -2.93
N PHE A 343 0.88 -10.11 -1.86
CA PHE A 343 1.27 -9.46 -0.59
C PHE A 343 1.80 -8.02 -0.76
N ALA A 344 1.44 -7.36 -1.85
CA ALA A 344 1.92 -6.04 -2.19
C ALA A 344 0.93 -4.93 -1.78
N SER A 345 1.43 -3.73 -1.49
CA SER A 345 0.58 -2.62 -1.06
C SER A 345 0.95 -1.30 -1.73
N ALA A 346 -0.05 -0.64 -2.32
CA ALA A 346 0.07 0.70 -2.90
C ALA A 346 -0.76 1.71 -2.12
N PHE A 347 -0.16 2.84 -1.76
CA PHE A 347 -0.83 3.97 -1.13
C PHE A 347 -0.52 5.26 -1.89
N GLY A 348 -1.56 5.95 -2.37
CA GLY A 348 -1.40 7.22 -3.06
C GLY A 348 -1.99 7.21 -4.47
N HIS A 349 -1.25 7.69 -5.45
CA HIS A 349 -1.76 7.87 -6.80
C HIS A 349 -0.85 7.25 -7.86
N SER A 350 -1.41 6.51 -8.79
CA SER A 350 -0.73 5.93 -9.96
C SER A 350 0.50 5.06 -9.64
N ASN A 351 0.57 4.46 -8.45
CA ASN A 351 1.65 3.53 -8.16
C ASN A 351 1.41 2.20 -8.87
N ASN A 352 2.47 1.61 -9.44
CA ASN A 352 2.44 0.34 -10.15
C ASN A 352 3.37 -0.68 -9.46
N ILE A 353 2.79 -1.75 -8.92
CA ILE A 353 3.54 -2.76 -8.17
C ILE A 353 3.34 -4.13 -8.80
N SER A 354 4.43 -4.71 -9.27
CA SER A 354 4.49 -6.08 -9.79
C SER A 354 5.49 -6.99 -9.06
N GLY A 355 6.22 -6.45 -8.08
CA GLY A 355 7.15 -7.21 -7.23
C GLY A 355 6.42 -7.87 -6.05
N TYR A 356 6.76 -9.13 -5.75
CA TYR A 356 6.26 -9.91 -4.62
C TYR A 356 6.61 -9.26 -3.27
N VAL A 357 5.64 -9.16 -2.34
CA VAL A 357 5.79 -8.53 -1.00
C VAL A 357 6.35 -7.09 -1.07
N SER A 358 5.94 -6.32 -2.06
CA SER A 358 6.51 -5.00 -2.31
C SER A 358 5.53 -3.87 -2.03
N ASN A 359 6.04 -2.68 -1.75
CA ASN A 359 5.23 -1.56 -1.34
C ASN A 359 5.56 -0.27 -2.10
N ALA A 360 4.53 0.51 -2.40
CA ALA A 360 4.68 1.86 -2.93
C ALA A 360 3.81 2.85 -2.15
N LEU A 361 4.40 3.95 -1.74
CA LEU A 361 3.71 5.04 -1.05
C LEU A 361 4.02 6.38 -1.73
N GLY A 362 3.01 7.05 -2.28
CA GLY A 362 3.15 8.36 -2.89
C GLY A 362 2.53 8.44 -4.28
N TYR A 363 3.25 9.01 -5.23
CA TYR A 363 2.74 9.30 -6.56
C TYR A 363 3.63 8.68 -7.65
N ASP A 364 3.04 7.91 -8.54
CA ASP A 364 3.66 7.38 -9.77
C ASP A 364 4.98 6.62 -9.51
N ASN A 365 4.99 5.80 -8.46
CA ASN A 365 6.11 4.92 -8.18
C ASN A 365 5.90 3.58 -8.89
N ALA A 366 6.97 3.04 -9.50
CA ALA A 366 7.00 1.72 -10.11
C ALA A 366 7.89 0.78 -9.27
N VAL A 367 7.34 -0.33 -8.80
CA VAL A 367 8.06 -1.32 -8.00
C VAL A 367 7.88 -2.70 -8.63
N SER A 368 8.91 -3.17 -9.31
CA SER A 368 8.90 -4.50 -9.94
C SER A 368 9.83 -5.51 -9.26
N GLY A 369 10.72 -5.06 -8.40
CA GLY A 369 11.57 -5.93 -7.60
C GLY A 369 10.81 -6.55 -6.44
N ASP A 370 11.10 -7.80 -6.11
CA ASP A 370 10.53 -8.49 -4.96
C ASP A 370 11.08 -7.92 -3.64
N TYR A 371 10.26 -7.94 -2.59
CA TYR A 371 10.62 -7.43 -1.24
C TYR A 371 11.06 -5.96 -1.24
N SER A 372 10.59 -5.17 -2.20
CA SER A 372 11.08 -3.82 -2.47
C SER A 372 10.09 -2.74 -2.09
N THR A 373 10.58 -1.53 -1.85
CA THR A 373 9.73 -0.42 -1.41
C THR A 373 10.09 0.88 -2.11
N ALA A 374 9.10 1.62 -2.56
CA ALA A 374 9.23 2.98 -3.06
C ALA A 374 8.37 3.94 -2.24
N VAL A 375 8.97 5.01 -1.73
CA VAL A 375 8.27 6.07 -0.99
C VAL A 375 8.60 7.42 -1.59
N GLY A 376 7.58 8.17 -1.99
CA GLY A 376 7.73 9.48 -2.60
C GLY A 376 7.11 9.57 -3.99
N LEU A 377 7.81 10.16 -4.94
CA LEU A 377 7.23 10.43 -6.27
C LEU A 377 8.17 9.93 -7.37
N PHE A 378 7.62 9.29 -8.39
CA PHE A 378 8.32 8.88 -9.61
C PHE A 378 9.52 7.94 -9.37
N ASN A 379 9.56 7.20 -8.26
CA ASN A 379 10.63 6.25 -8.03
C ASN A 379 10.39 4.97 -8.84
N ASN A 380 11.46 4.42 -9.42
CA ASN A 380 11.45 3.16 -10.15
C ASN A 380 12.39 2.16 -9.45
N VAL A 381 11.82 1.09 -8.88
CA VAL A 381 12.56 0.08 -8.12
C VAL A 381 12.39 -1.27 -8.81
N GLY A 382 13.39 -1.63 -9.62
CA GLY A 382 13.43 -2.90 -10.36
C GLY A 382 14.21 -4.01 -9.66
N GLY A 383 15.15 -3.65 -8.78
CA GLY A 383 15.95 -4.61 -8.02
C GLY A 383 15.19 -5.23 -6.86
N ASN A 384 15.46 -6.50 -6.56
CA ASN A 384 14.90 -7.22 -5.42
C ASN A 384 15.50 -6.71 -4.10
N SER A 385 14.72 -6.74 -3.03
CA SER A 385 15.12 -6.26 -1.70
C SER A 385 15.69 -4.84 -1.71
N SER A 386 15.12 -3.97 -2.56
CA SER A 386 15.64 -2.63 -2.82
C SER A 386 14.65 -1.54 -2.44
N HIS A 387 15.16 -0.39 -1.99
CA HIS A 387 14.31 0.63 -1.41
C HIS A 387 14.64 2.04 -1.92
N ALA A 388 13.62 2.77 -2.37
CA ALA A 388 13.73 4.16 -2.80
C ALA A 388 12.90 5.09 -1.90
N PHE A 389 13.52 6.18 -1.45
CA PHE A 389 12.86 7.23 -0.67
C PHE A 389 13.15 8.60 -1.30
N GLY A 390 12.11 9.30 -1.78
CA GLY A 390 12.24 10.63 -2.34
C GLY A 390 11.61 10.79 -3.72
N TYR A 391 12.33 11.40 -4.64
CA TYR A 391 11.81 11.78 -5.97
C TYR A 391 12.67 11.20 -7.09
N GLY A 392 12.07 10.49 -8.02
CA GLY A 392 12.71 10.11 -9.28
C GLY A 392 13.93 9.18 -9.14
N ASN A 393 14.03 8.41 -8.04
CA ASN A 393 15.13 7.47 -7.88
C ASN A 393 14.89 6.23 -8.76
N ASN A 394 15.96 5.77 -9.41
CA ASN A 394 15.94 4.58 -10.28
C ASN A 394 16.91 3.52 -9.75
N ILE A 395 16.38 2.41 -9.21
CA ILE A 395 17.16 1.34 -8.62
C ILE A 395 16.90 0.06 -9.41
N ALA A 396 17.88 -0.33 -10.24
CA ALA A 396 17.83 -1.57 -11.01
C ALA A 396 18.65 -2.71 -10.35
N ALA A 397 19.45 -2.40 -9.34
CA ALA A 397 20.28 -3.32 -8.58
C ALA A 397 19.53 -3.94 -7.42
N ASN A 398 19.90 -5.16 -7.01
CA ASN A 398 19.33 -5.86 -5.86
C ASN A 398 19.95 -5.39 -4.53
N SER A 399 19.24 -5.61 -3.42
CA SER A 399 19.71 -5.31 -2.06
C SER A 399 20.20 -3.87 -1.90
N SER A 400 19.63 -2.94 -2.64
CA SER A 400 20.15 -1.58 -2.78
C SER A 400 19.14 -0.53 -2.35
N SER A 401 19.62 0.61 -1.88
CA SER A 401 18.73 1.66 -1.40
C SER A 401 19.16 3.05 -1.89
N ALA A 402 18.19 3.89 -2.21
CA ALA A 402 18.39 5.29 -2.58
C ALA A 402 17.51 6.21 -1.76
N VAL A 403 18.12 7.28 -1.23
CA VAL A 403 17.42 8.32 -0.46
C VAL A 403 17.77 9.69 -1.04
N GLY A 404 16.76 10.45 -1.47
CA GLY A 404 16.91 11.76 -2.08
C GLY A 404 16.23 11.85 -3.44
N ASN A 405 16.78 12.63 -4.35
CA ASN A 405 16.18 12.88 -5.66
C ASN A 405 17.09 12.41 -6.81
N GLY A 406 16.51 11.81 -7.83
CA GLY A 406 17.20 11.52 -9.09
C GLY A 406 18.35 10.52 -8.99
N ASN A 407 18.43 9.75 -7.89
CA ASN A 407 19.53 8.82 -7.69
C ASN A 407 19.38 7.59 -8.60
N THR A 408 20.48 7.12 -9.17
CA THR A 408 20.50 5.94 -10.04
C THR A 408 21.44 4.88 -9.48
N ILE A 409 20.92 3.67 -9.25
CA ILE A 409 21.72 2.48 -8.94
C ILE A 409 21.47 1.48 -10.07
N SER A 410 22.51 1.28 -10.88
CA SER A 410 22.43 0.51 -12.13
C SER A 410 22.36 -0.99 -11.89
N THR A 411 21.88 -1.75 -12.86
CA THR A 411 21.90 -3.21 -12.84
C THR A 411 23.30 -3.74 -12.54
N GLY A 412 23.42 -4.69 -11.63
CA GLY A 412 24.70 -5.29 -11.22
C GLY A 412 25.47 -4.46 -10.17
N ALA A 413 24.97 -3.30 -9.76
CA ALA A 413 25.50 -2.55 -8.62
C ALA A 413 24.82 -2.98 -7.31
N ASP A 414 24.72 -4.27 -7.08
CA ASP A 414 24.05 -4.86 -5.94
C ASP A 414 24.70 -4.47 -4.60
N ASP A 415 23.96 -4.56 -3.51
CA ASP A 415 24.41 -4.22 -2.15
C ASP A 415 24.91 -2.78 -2.00
N SER A 416 24.25 -1.83 -2.68
CA SER A 416 24.69 -0.44 -2.76
C SER A 416 23.71 0.55 -2.12
N PHE A 417 24.25 1.70 -1.68
CA PHE A 417 23.48 2.75 -1.02
C PHE A 417 23.78 4.15 -1.58
N ALA A 418 22.73 4.82 -2.03
CA ALA A 418 22.77 6.20 -2.55
C ALA A 418 22.06 7.15 -1.59
N LEU A 419 22.76 8.19 -1.10
CA LEU A 419 22.19 9.23 -0.27
C LEU A 419 22.55 10.61 -0.83
N GLY A 420 21.59 11.27 -1.44
CA GLY A 420 21.79 12.59 -2.03
C GLY A 420 20.83 12.88 -3.17
N ASN A 421 21.22 13.80 -4.03
CA ASN A 421 20.50 14.09 -5.27
C ASN A 421 21.41 13.80 -6.46
N ASP A 422 20.84 13.22 -7.51
CA ASP A 422 21.53 12.91 -8.75
C ASP A 422 22.81 12.08 -8.54
N THR A 423 22.78 11.16 -7.56
CA THR A 423 23.88 10.22 -7.34
C THR A 423 23.84 9.10 -8.37
N SER A 424 25.01 8.52 -8.69
CA SER A 424 25.12 7.43 -9.65
C SER A 424 26.00 6.31 -9.10
N ILE A 425 25.48 5.09 -9.04
CA ILE A 425 26.23 3.90 -8.63
C ILE A 425 26.10 2.84 -9.73
N SER A 426 27.26 2.42 -10.26
CA SER A 426 27.36 1.31 -11.21
C SER A 426 28.32 0.20 -10.74
N LEU A 427 28.79 0.30 -9.51
CA LEU A 427 29.67 -0.66 -8.87
C LEU A 427 28.99 -1.27 -7.65
N ALA A 428 28.99 -2.58 -7.54
CA ALA A 428 28.44 -3.31 -6.41
C ALA A 428 29.16 -2.98 -5.08
N ASN A 429 28.47 -3.24 -3.95
CA ASN A 429 29.00 -3.01 -2.60
C ASN A 429 29.45 -1.57 -2.36
N SER A 430 28.78 -0.60 -2.97
CA SER A 430 29.25 0.79 -2.99
C SER A 430 28.25 1.77 -2.37
N VAL A 431 28.79 2.87 -1.87
CA VAL A 431 28.01 3.95 -1.27
C VAL A 431 28.32 5.28 -1.96
N ALA A 432 27.29 6.01 -2.39
CA ALA A 432 27.40 7.37 -2.88
C ALA A 432 26.74 8.34 -1.89
N LEU A 433 27.51 9.24 -1.30
CA LEU A 433 27.06 10.21 -0.29
C LEU A 433 27.15 11.64 -0.80
N GLY A 434 26.01 12.33 -0.82
CA GLY A 434 25.91 13.73 -1.24
C GLY A 434 25.55 13.89 -2.72
N SER A 435 24.98 15.03 -3.06
CA SER A 435 24.50 15.31 -4.42
C SER A 435 25.58 15.16 -5.47
N ASN A 436 25.25 14.59 -6.62
CA ASN A 436 26.15 14.33 -7.74
C ASN A 436 27.34 13.41 -7.39
N SER A 437 27.26 12.63 -6.31
CA SER A 437 28.30 11.66 -5.98
C SER A 437 28.19 10.46 -6.91
N ALA A 438 29.33 9.94 -7.37
CA ALA A 438 29.39 8.83 -8.31
C ALA A 438 30.32 7.71 -7.79
N ALA A 439 29.80 6.49 -7.73
CA ALA A 439 30.54 5.27 -7.38
C ALA A 439 30.53 4.34 -8.60
N THR A 440 31.45 4.53 -9.52
CA THR A 440 31.43 3.89 -10.85
C THR A 440 32.55 2.92 -11.09
N ALA A 441 33.66 3.06 -10.37
CA ALA A 441 34.82 2.20 -10.53
C ALA A 441 35.66 2.14 -9.25
N ILE A 442 36.29 1.01 -9.01
CA ILE A 442 37.40 0.91 -8.07
C ILE A 442 38.64 1.48 -8.76
N ASN A 443 39.16 2.57 -8.24
CA ASN A 443 40.42 3.10 -8.74
C ASN A 443 41.55 2.15 -8.34
N SER A 444 42.10 1.42 -9.30
CA SER A 444 43.25 0.58 -9.03
C SER A 444 44.45 1.46 -8.71
N VAL A 445 45.18 1.14 -7.65
CA VAL A 445 46.48 1.71 -7.37
C VAL A 445 47.46 1.10 -8.38
N THR A 446 47.34 1.55 -9.65
CA THR A 446 48.22 1.09 -10.75
C THR A 446 49.36 2.05 -10.87
N GLY A 447 50.55 1.59 -10.77
CA GLY A 447 51.68 2.40 -11.26
C GLY A 447 53.03 2.19 -10.65
N ASN A 448 53.20 1.46 -9.60
CA ASN A 448 54.53 1.08 -9.18
C ASN A 448 54.50 -0.18 -8.31
N SER A 449 55.34 -1.15 -8.61
CA SER A 449 55.52 -2.38 -7.81
C SER A 449 55.87 -2.11 -6.35
N SER A 450 56.18 -0.86 -5.99
CA SER A 450 56.47 -0.41 -4.63
C SER A 450 55.23 -0.28 -3.74
N TYR A 451 53.99 -0.22 -4.32
CA TYR A 451 52.74 0.00 -3.57
C TYR A 451 51.96 -1.29 -3.24
N THR A 452 52.48 -2.44 -3.59
CA THR A 452 51.84 -3.74 -3.28
C THR A 452 51.85 -4.12 -1.79
N LYS A 453 52.46 -3.27 -0.96
CA LYS A 453 52.55 -3.49 0.50
C LYS A 453 51.51 -2.70 1.32
N TRP A 454 50.65 -1.93 0.69
CA TRP A 454 49.63 -1.21 1.41
C TRP A 454 48.50 -2.16 1.82
N ALA A 455 48.02 -2.03 3.05
CA ALA A 455 46.91 -2.80 3.54
C ALA A 455 45.63 -2.51 2.74
N GLY A 456 44.75 -3.50 2.54
CA GLY A 456 43.46 -3.36 1.89
C GLY A 456 43.50 -3.18 0.35
N VAL A 457 44.65 -3.15 -0.32
CA VAL A 457 44.69 -2.93 -1.76
C VAL A 457 44.11 -4.10 -2.58
N SER A 458 44.28 -5.34 -2.10
CA SER A 458 43.80 -6.55 -2.79
C SER A 458 42.33 -6.88 -2.52
N ASP A 459 41.72 -6.32 -1.48
CA ASP A 459 40.42 -6.77 -0.94
C ASP A 459 39.33 -5.72 -1.09
N VAL A 460 39.48 -4.79 -2.02
CA VAL A 460 38.49 -3.74 -2.28
C VAL A 460 37.25 -4.35 -2.96
N VAL A 461 36.17 -4.45 -2.24
CA VAL A 461 34.89 -4.98 -2.76
C VAL A 461 33.96 -3.90 -3.32
N GLY A 462 34.16 -2.63 -2.95
CA GLY A 462 33.34 -1.49 -3.37
C GLY A 462 33.98 -0.17 -2.95
N VAL A 463 33.28 0.92 -3.16
CA VAL A 463 33.75 2.27 -2.82
C VAL A 463 32.74 3.07 -2.03
N VAL A 464 33.20 3.97 -1.16
CA VAL A 464 32.39 5.04 -0.61
C VAL A 464 32.78 6.33 -1.31
N SER A 465 31.92 6.81 -2.20
CA SER A 465 32.13 8.06 -2.94
C SER A 465 31.38 9.21 -2.28
N VAL A 466 32.10 10.30 -2.01
CA VAL A 466 31.49 11.54 -1.48
C VAL A 466 31.41 12.64 -2.54
N GLY A 467 31.67 12.31 -3.80
CA GLY A 467 31.65 13.27 -4.92
C GLY A 467 31.79 12.60 -6.27
N SER A 468 32.10 13.42 -7.27
CA SER A 468 32.41 13.00 -8.64
C SER A 468 33.50 13.88 -9.26
N SER A 469 33.90 13.59 -10.49
CA SER A 469 34.80 14.47 -11.23
C SER A 469 34.21 15.89 -11.31
N GLY A 470 34.93 16.89 -10.82
CA GLY A 470 34.50 18.30 -10.78
C GLY A 470 33.53 18.65 -9.62
N ALA A 471 33.15 17.69 -8.77
CA ALA A 471 32.25 17.91 -7.63
C ALA A 471 32.75 17.15 -6.37
N THR A 472 33.97 17.42 -5.96
CA THR A 472 34.64 16.80 -4.80
C THR A 472 34.16 17.39 -3.48
N ARG A 473 34.26 16.62 -2.38
CA ARG A 473 33.90 17.06 -1.01
C ARG A 473 35.01 16.77 -0.02
N GLN A 474 35.05 17.57 1.02
CA GLN A 474 35.87 17.32 2.20
C GLN A 474 35.10 16.46 3.21
N ILE A 475 35.80 15.54 3.85
CA ILE A 475 35.29 14.83 5.01
C ILE A 475 35.86 15.50 6.26
N GLN A 476 35.02 16.14 7.07
CA GLN A 476 35.42 16.89 8.26
C GLN A 476 35.14 16.10 9.54
N ASN A 477 35.81 16.49 10.64
CA ASN A 477 35.64 15.91 11.97
C ASN A 477 35.98 14.41 12.04
N VAL A 478 36.93 13.98 11.23
CA VAL A 478 37.51 12.64 11.28
C VAL A 478 38.44 12.55 12.48
N ALA A 479 38.21 11.59 13.37
CA ALA A 479 39.12 11.28 14.48
C ALA A 479 40.46 10.78 13.95
N ALA A 480 41.51 10.87 14.77
CA ALA A 480 42.81 10.30 14.43
C ALA A 480 42.70 8.78 14.28
N GLY A 481 43.10 8.26 13.13
CA GLY A 481 43.16 6.83 12.83
C GLY A 481 44.39 6.15 13.41
N GLN A 482 44.34 4.83 13.56
CA GLN A 482 45.50 4.04 13.96
C GLN A 482 46.59 4.06 12.83
N VAL A 483 47.81 4.44 13.16
CA VAL A 483 48.90 4.43 12.21
C VAL A 483 49.76 3.17 12.41
N SER A 484 49.56 2.17 11.55
CA SER A 484 50.32 0.91 11.56
C SER A 484 50.43 0.32 10.14
N ALA A 485 51.28 -0.68 9.97
CA ALA A 485 51.47 -1.33 8.66
C ALA A 485 50.24 -2.09 8.14
N THR A 486 49.29 -2.44 9.02
CA THR A 486 48.08 -3.23 8.71
C THR A 486 46.80 -2.44 8.89
N SER A 487 46.86 -1.18 9.31
CA SER A 487 45.69 -0.37 9.51
C SER A 487 45.10 0.09 8.19
N THR A 488 43.77 0.09 8.14
CA THR A 488 42.94 0.66 7.07
C THR A 488 42.09 1.83 7.57
N ASP A 489 42.37 2.36 8.78
CA ASP A 489 41.67 3.53 9.30
C ASP A 489 41.97 4.78 8.48
N ALA A 490 41.01 5.69 8.42
CA ALA A 490 41.23 7.00 7.83
C ALA A 490 42.15 7.86 8.69
N VAL A 491 43.05 8.62 8.05
CA VAL A 491 43.97 9.55 8.69
C VAL A 491 43.48 10.98 8.49
N ASN A 492 43.49 11.78 9.55
CA ASN A 492 43.08 13.18 9.45
C ASN A 492 44.28 14.12 9.17
N GLY A 493 43.96 15.37 8.76
CA GLY A 493 44.98 16.36 8.41
C GLY A 493 45.96 16.70 9.53
N SER A 494 45.62 16.56 10.80
CA SER A 494 46.51 16.84 11.91
C SER A 494 47.63 15.79 12.03
N GLN A 495 47.32 14.52 11.77
CA GLN A 495 48.29 13.43 11.76
C GLN A 495 49.29 13.63 10.60
N LEU A 496 48.81 13.99 9.41
CA LEU A 496 49.64 14.26 8.24
C LEU A 496 50.48 15.53 8.46
N TYR A 497 49.93 16.58 9.11
CA TYR A 497 50.67 17.78 9.48
C TYR A 497 51.86 17.47 10.39
N GLU A 498 51.65 16.63 11.43
CA GLU A 498 52.76 16.24 12.32
C GLU A 498 53.88 15.51 11.59
N VAL A 499 53.55 14.61 10.65
CA VAL A 499 54.53 13.92 9.83
C VAL A 499 55.26 14.90 8.91
N ALA A 500 54.53 15.85 8.30
CA ALA A 500 55.15 16.89 7.46
C ALA A 500 56.11 17.78 8.26
N GLN A 501 55.75 18.16 9.49
CA GLN A 501 56.65 18.91 10.39
C GLN A 501 57.91 18.12 10.73
N LYS A 502 57.79 16.82 11.04
CA LYS A 502 58.95 15.96 11.32
C LYS A 502 59.83 15.78 10.05
N ALA A 503 59.23 15.61 8.89
CA ALA A 503 59.95 15.50 7.63
C ALA A 503 60.69 16.79 7.29
N ALA A 504 60.10 17.96 7.54
CA ALA A 504 60.73 19.25 7.33
C ALA A 504 61.89 19.50 8.30
N GLN A 505 61.81 18.97 9.53
CA GLN A 505 62.91 19.12 10.53
C GLN A 505 64.13 18.23 10.23
N GLN A 506 63.95 17.15 9.44
CA GLN A 506 65.04 16.20 9.19
C GLN A 506 65.93 16.58 7.99
N ALA A 507 65.64 17.65 7.33
CA ALA A 507 66.28 17.96 6.05
C ALA A 507 67.14 19.22 6.05
N THR A 508 67.80 19.54 7.17
CA THR A 508 68.79 20.63 7.11
C THR A 508 70.21 20.07 7.03
N VAL A 509 70.73 20.07 5.85
CA VAL A 509 72.16 19.91 5.67
C VAL A 509 72.76 21.31 5.50
N SER A 510 73.55 21.73 6.46
CA SER A 510 74.28 23.03 6.37
C SER A 510 75.78 22.82 6.37
N ALA A 511 76.46 23.64 5.66
CA ALA A 511 77.87 23.69 5.78
C ALA A 511 78.24 24.24 7.17
N GLY A 512 79.12 23.53 7.87
CA GLY A 512 79.58 23.94 9.20
C GLY A 512 80.62 25.06 9.11
N ASP A 513 81.27 25.19 8.00
CA ASP A 513 82.25 26.24 7.70
C ASP A 513 82.36 26.50 6.19
N SER A 514 83.22 27.37 5.79
CA SER A 514 83.49 27.75 4.40
C SER A 514 84.08 26.63 3.53
N ASN A 515 84.53 25.53 4.13
CA ASN A 515 85.18 24.43 3.45
C ASN A 515 84.20 23.42 2.85
N VAL A 516 83.00 23.52 3.20
CA VAL A 516 81.94 22.62 2.67
C VAL A 516 80.88 23.43 1.91
N VAL A 517 80.71 23.09 0.67
CA VAL A 517 79.63 23.62 -0.16
C VAL A 517 78.52 22.60 -0.21
N VAL A 518 77.35 23.01 0.28
CA VAL A 518 76.15 22.21 0.18
C VAL A 518 75.24 22.84 -0.88
N THR A 519 75.07 22.15 -1.99
CA THR A 519 74.24 22.64 -3.10
C THR A 519 72.93 21.78 -3.16
N PRO A 520 71.78 22.35 -2.89
CA PRO A 520 70.53 21.64 -3.08
C PRO A 520 70.20 21.54 -4.57
N THR A 521 69.93 20.34 -5.05
CA THR A 521 69.41 20.06 -6.40
C THR A 521 68.12 19.30 -6.35
N THR A 522 67.28 19.48 -7.38
CA THR A 522 66.00 18.72 -7.46
C THR A 522 66.30 17.47 -8.28
N ASN A 523 66.02 16.29 -7.67
CA ASN A 523 66.16 15.01 -8.37
C ASN A 523 64.98 14.74 -9.32
N SER A 524 65.05 13.66 -10.10
CA SER A 524 64.03 13.26 -11.08
C SER A 524 62.68 12.88 -10.45
N SER A 525 62.63 12.69 -9.15
CA SER A 525 61.43 12.38 -8.37
C SER A 525 60.86 13.59 -7.65
N GLY A 526 61.43 14.80 -7.83
CA GLY A 526 60.99 16.05 -7.20
C GLY A 526 61.48 16.24 -5.76
N GLY A 527 62.33 15.36 -5.26
CA GLY A 527 62.98 15.50 -3.96
C GLY A 527 64.21 16.39 -4.00
N THR A 528 64.71 16.80 -2.84
CA THR A 528 65.95 17.58 -2.74
C THR A 528 67.13 16.66 -2.47
N ASP A 529 68.04 16.59 -3.38
CA ASP A 529 69.37 16.00 -3.19
C ASP A 529 70.34 17.10 -2.76
N TYR A 530 71.07 16.83 -1.74
CA TYR A 530 72.15 17.74 -1.34
C TYR A 530 73.46 17.24 -1.86
N GLU A 531 74.01 17.89 -2.88
CA GLU A 531 75.36 17.65 -3.31
C GLU A 531 76.26 18.31 -2.28
N VAL A 532 77.02 17.50 -1.58
CA VAL A 532 78.02 18.00 -0.59
C VAL A 532 79.39 17.89 -1.23
N LYS A 533 79.95 19.02 -1.49
CA LYS A 533 81.30 19.13 -2.03
C LYS A 533 82.22 19.88 -1.09
N LEU A 534 83.45 19.57 -1.13
CA LEU A 534 84.46 20.47 -0.56
C LEU A 534 84.49 21.74 -1.39
N ALA A 535 84.65 22.86 -0.75
CA ALA A 535 84.93 24.11 -1.47
C ALA A 535 86.18 23.97 -2.30
N ASP A 536 86.19 24.68 -3.39
CA ASP A 536 87.37 24.69 -4.25
C ASP A 536 88.62 25.21 -3.50
N GLU A 537 88.36 25.96 -2.41
CA GLU A 537 89.35 26.41 -1.45
C GLU A 537 88.96 25.93 -0.08
N LEU A 538 89.72 25.02 0.54
CA LEU A 538 89.47 24.48 1.89
C LEU A 538 90.35 25.22 2.90
N GLU A 539 89.69 25.79 3.93
CA GLU A 539 90.41 26.45 5.03
C GLU A 539 90.36 25.54 6.26
N ILE A 540 91.48 24.95 6.61
CA ILE A 540 91.60 24.01 7.73
C ILE A 540 92.45 24.70 8.83
N GLY A 541 91.76 25.29 9.80
CA GLY A 541 92.38 26.04 10.87
C GLY A 541 93.02 27.36 10.39
N THR A 542 93.69 28.09 11.25
CA THR A 542 94.33 29.34 10.89
C THR A 542 95.64 29.06 10.13
N GLY A 543 95.58 28.70 8.83
CA GLY A 543 96.74 28.61 8.01
C GLY A 543 96.86 27.50 6.98
N VAL A 544 95.81 26.72 6.76
CA VAL A 544 95.82 25.69 5.69
C VAL A 544 94.78 26.04 4.65
N LYS A 545 95.22 26.36 3.46
CA LYS A 545 94.39 26.49 2.26
C LYS A 545 94.56 25.28 1.35
N VAL A 546 93.47 24.66 0.94
CA VAL A 546 93.48 23.65 -0.13
C VAL A 546 93.03 24.33 -1.41
N ASP A 547 93.86 24.57 -2.31
CA ASP A 547 93.55 25.16 -3.61
C ASP A 547 93.33 24.04 -4.63
N GLY A 548 92.10 23.96 -5.19
CA GLY A 548 91.72 22.96 -6.18
C GLY A 548 92.20 23.28 -7.61
N THR A 549 92.93 24.33 -7.86
CA THR A 549 93.42 24.72 -9.20
C THR A 549 94.87 24.35 -9.43
N GLY A 550 95.10 23.07 -9.74
CA GLY A 550 96.43 22.56 -10.06
C GLY A 550 96.69 21.20 -9.42
N ASP A 551 97.82 20.59 -9.56
CA ASP A 551 98.25 19.31 -8.98
C ASP A 551 98.20 19.37 -7.43
N GLY A 552 97.11 19.87 -6.88
CA GLY A 552 96.88 20.31 -5.51
C GLY A 552 97.21 19.27 -4.47
N LYS A 553 98.19 19.56 -3.68
CA LYS A 553 98.51 18.81 -2.46
C LYS A 553 97.94 19.51 -1.25
N ILE A 554 97.17 18.84 -0.50
CA ILE A 554 96.64 19.34 0.81
C ILE A 554 97.55 18.75 1.90
N ASP A 555 98.32 19.58 2.53
CA ASP A 555 99.08 19.18 3.70
C ASP A 555 98.60 19.90 4.94
N VAL A 556 97.97 19.16 5.88
CA VAL A 556 97.47 19.70 7.10
C VAL A 556 98.26 19.15 8.28
N GLY A 557 98.86 20.02 9.02
CA GLY A 557 99.55 19.70 10.25
C GLY A 557 100.87 18.90 10.07
N ASN A 558 101.75 19.37 9.27
CA ASN A 558 103.07 18.73 9.04
C ASN A 558 103.01 17.25 8.58
N GLY A 559 102.17 16.96 7.60
CA GLY A 559 102.09 15.63 7.00
C GLY A 559 101.06 14.70 7.63
N ASN A 560 100.24 15.19 8.53
CA ASN A 560 99.18 14.36 9.14
C ASN A 560 97.98 14.13 8.20
N VAL A 561 97.74 15.00 7.23
CA VAL A 561 96.83 14.80 6.13
C VAL A 561 97.43 15.36 4.86
N VAL A 562 97.79 14.52 3.93
CA VAL A 562 98.30 14.88 2.61
C VAL A 562 97.34 14.40 1.54
N ILE A 563 96.69 15.31 0.85
CA ILE A 563 95.96 15.03 -0.37
C ILE A 563 96.86 15.45 -1.53
N ASP A 564 97.30 14.51 -2.31
CA ASP A 564 98.17 14.76 -3.46
C ASP A 564 97.35 14.70 -4.75
N GLY A 565 97.16 15.88 -5.35
CA GLY A 565 96.33 15.97 -6.56
C GLY A 565 97.04 15.41 -7.81
N SER A 566 98.31 15.11 -7.74
CA SER A 566 99.07 14.54 -8.88
C SER A 566 98.80 13.03 -9.04
N ASP A 567 98.48 12.35 -8.01
CA ASP A 567 98.17 10.90 -8.01
C ASP A 567 96.82 10.55 -7.46
N GLY A 568 96.02 11.57 -7.04
CA GLY A 568 94.68 11.38 -6.53
C GLY A 568 94.61 10.73 -5.15
N SER A 569 95.67 10.70 -4.37
CA SER A 569 95.72 10.09 -3.05
C SER A 569 95.38 11.09 -1.96
N ILE A 570 94.53 10.67 -1.04
CA ILE A 570 94.19 11.37 0.20
C ILE A 570 94.71 10.52 1.36
N THR A 571 95.84 10.98 1.94
CA THR A 571 96.40 10.36 3.14
C THR A 571 95.88 11.15 4.36
N ALA A 572 94.81 10.77 4.89
CA ALA A 572 94.23 11.36 6.13
C ALA A 572 94.02 10.27 7.16
N GLY A 573 94.69 10.39 8.29
CA GLY A 573 94.46 9.44 9.39
C GLY A 573 93.04 9.45 9.83
N GLY A 574 92.26 8.43 9.44
CA GLY A 574 91.04 8.03 10.09
C GLY A 574 89.74 8.69 9.68
N VAL A 575 89.68 9.47 8.62
CA VAL A 575 88.40 9.94 8.08
C VAL A 575 88.03 9.23 6.78
N THR A 576 87.04 8.36 6.84
CA THR A 576 86.42 7.73 5.67
C THR A 576 85.12 8.48 5.34
N ILE A 577 85.13 9.21 4.23
CA ILE A 577 83.83 9.70 3.69
C ILE A 577 83.25 8.53 2.93
N ASN A 578 82.20 8.01 3.45
CA ASN A 578 81.57 6.80 2.94
C ASN A 578 80.79 7.14 1.66
N LYS A 579 80.96 6.35 0.62
CA LYS A 579 80.47 6.52 -0.73
C LYS A 579 79.16 5.86 -1.03
N ASP A 580 78.45 5.34 0.04
CA ASP A 580 77.20 4.70 -0.09
C ASP A 580 76.08 5.74 -0.13
N ASP A 581 75.19 5.62 -1.11
CA ASP A 581 74.02 6.47 -1.42
C ASP A 581 73.02 6.66 -0.30
N GLU A 582 73.37 6.38 0.96
CA GLU A 582 72.48 6.48 2.14
C GLU A 582 72.30 7.90 2.68
N GLY A 583 72.89 8.91 2.03
CA GLY A 583 72.71 10.32 2.38
C GLY A 583 71.66 11.06 1.56
N THR A 584 71.01 10.37 0.64
CA THR A 584 70.04 10.96 -0.24
C THR A 584 68.68 10.82 0.42
N ILE A 585 67.99 11.93 0.67
CA ILE A 585 66.59 11.92 1.08
C ILE A 585 65.75 11.76 -0.18
N ASN A 586 65.49 10.50 -0.58
CA ASN A 586 64.64 10.15 -1.70
C ASN A 586 63.20 10.00 -1.23
N GLY A 587 62.29 10.63 -1.91
CA GLY A 587 60.93 10.25 -1.80
C GLY A 587 59.95 11.20 -1.15
N LEU A 588 60.36 12.42 -0.89
CA LEU A 588 59.35 13.45 -0.72
C LEU A 588 58.82 13.84 -2.11
N THR A 589 57.95 12.99 -2.67
CA THR A 589 57.35 13.22 -4.00
C THR A 589 56.20 14.24 -3.97
N ASN A 590 55.89 14.79 -2.81
CA ASN A 590 54.81 15.77 -2.70
C ASN A 590 55.38 17.19 -2.84
N THR A 591 55.60 17.62 -4.06
CA THR A 591 56.04 18.97 -4.39
C THR A 591 54.99 20.04 -4.15
N THR A 592 53.76 19.65 -3.76
CA THR A 592 52.64 20.55 -3.54
C THR A 592 52.25 20.65 -2.05
N TRP A 593 52.97 20.00 -1.15
CA TRP A 593 52.74 20.15 0.27
C TRP A 593 53.24 21.50 0.76
N ASP A 594 52.30 22.34 1.13
CA ASP A 594 52.58 23.60 1.81
C ASP A 594 52.18 23.43 3.28
N PRO A 595 53.12 23.37 4.21
CA PRO A 595 52.81 23.20 5.63
C PRO A 595 52.03 24.38 6.23
N ASP A 596 52.06 25.54 5.57
CA ASP A 596 51.36 26.74 6.04
C ASP A 596 49.93 26.83 5.49
N ASN A 597 49.51 25.96 4.59
CA ASN A 597 48.22 26.06 3.88
C ASN A 597 47.42 24.73 3.84
N TYR A 598 47.62 23.86 4.82
CA TYR A 598 46.81 22.63 4.93
C TYR A 598 45.48 22.90 5.61
N VAL A 599 44.45 22.18 5.20
CA VAL A 599 43.13 22.23 5.84
C VAL A 599 43.02 21.09 6.83
N SER A 600 42.82 21.41 8.09
CA SER A 600 42.60 20.40 9.17
C SER A 600 41.35 19.57 8.90
N GLY A 601 41.44 18.24 9.04
CA GLY A 601 40.33 17.32 8.82
C GLY A 601 40.33 16.58 7.48
N GLN A 602 41.29 16.80 6.64
CA GLN A 602 41.51 15.98 5.44
C GLN A 602 42.15 14.65 5.79
N ALA A 603 41.61 13.57 5.27
CA ALA A 603 42.09 12.23 5.52
C ALA A 603 42.94 11.69 4.36
N ALA A 604 43.96 10.94 4.72
CA ALA A 604 44.70 10.03 3.84
C ALA A 604 44.73 8.63 4.49
N THR A 605 45.03 7.60 3.74
CA THR A 605 45.19 6.26 4.33
C THR A 605 46.51 6.15 5.09
N GLU A 606 46.52 5.33 6.16
CA GLU A 606 47.74 5.06 6.94
C GLU A 606 48.87 4.46 6.10
N ASP A 607 48.52 3.66 5.09
CA ASP A 607 49.52 3.10 4.17
C ASP A 607 50.26 4.19 3.41
N GLN A 608 49.60 5.26 2.97
CA GLN A 608 50.23 6.41 2.34
C GLN A 608 51.11 7.18 3.31
N LEU A 609 50.61 7.34 4.55
CA LEU A 609 51.35 8.01 5.62
C LEU A 609 52.56 7.18 6.04
N LYS A 610 52.37 5.86 6.15
CA LYS A 610 53.47 4.95 6.45
C LYS A 610 54.54 4.98 5.37
N ALA A 611 54.17 5.06 4.10
CA ALA A 611 55.13 5.21 3.00
C ALA A 611 55.96 6.52 3.08
N ILE A 612 55.43 7.58 3.71
CA ILE A 612 56.14 8.82 4.03
C ILE A 612 57.04 8.63 5.27
N HIS A 613 56.56 7.88 6.28
CA HIS A 613 57.32 7.66 7.51
C HIS A 613 58.50 6.69 7.32
N ASP A 614 58.31 5.62 6.52
CA ASP A 614 59.35 4.60 6.25
C ASP A 614 60.38 5.06 5.22
N LYS A 615 60.30 6.26 4.66
CA LYS A 615 61.27 6.92 3.78
C LYS A 615 62.02 8.00 4.52
#